data_a00e31931d855b19274effa08b57a42b
#
_entry.id   a00e31931d855b19274effa08b57a42b
#
_cell.length_a   1.000
_cell.length_b   1.000
_cell.length_c   1.000
_cell.angle_alpha   90.00
_cell.angle_beta   90.00
_cell.angle_gamma   90.00
#
_symmetry.space_group_name_H-M   'P 1'
#
loop_
_entity.id
_entity.type
_entity.pdbx_description
1 polymer ?
#
loop_
_entity_poly.entity_id
_entity_poly.type
_entity_poly.pdbx_seq_one_letter_code
_entity_poly.pdbx_strand_id
1 'polypeptide(L)'
;MDIDQFISKWERSAGSEQGNSQTYLGELCEVLEVEKPRPTTGDPARDAYVFERGVDYLDDDGARRRWGRIDLYKRDCFVLESKQGRRADDGTLPGERQARPGMDAVLERARAQAKQYIAALDRSIAPPPPFIIICDVGATFDLYAEFTRTGGEYTPYPDARAKRIRLGDLRDPDNLDLLRTVWTDPA
;
A
#
# COMPACT_ATOMS: atom_id res chain seq x y z
N MET A 1 3.30 20.04 -0.98
CA MET A 1 3.94 19.76 0.35
C MET A 1 5.35 19.27 0.08
N ASP A 2 6.36 19.76 0.80
CA ASP A 2 7.71 19.20 0.69
C ASP A 2 7.87 17.92 1.55
N ILE A 3 8.93 17.15 1.28
CA ILE A 3 9.16 15.86 1.92
C ILE A 3 9.37 15.97 3.44
N ASP A 4 10.05 17.00 3.92
CA ASP A 4 10.33 17.17 5.35
C ASP A 4 9.07 17.55 6.13
N GLN A 5 8.18 18.36 5.54
CA GLN A 5 6.88 18.69 6.09
C GLN A 5 6.00 17.44 6.18
N PHE A 6 5.98 16.60 5.13
CA PHE A 6 5.24 15.34 5.10
C PHE A 6 5.72 14.40 6.20
N ILE A 7 7.02 14.13 6.27
CA ILE A 7 7.61 13.25 7.28
C ILE A 7 7.30 13.78 8.69
N SER A 8 7.57 15.06 8.96
CA SER A 8 7.36 15.66 10.28
C SER A 8 5.91 15.64 10.74
N LYS A 9 4.96 15.79 9.80
CA LYS A 9 3.52 15.69 10.07
C LYS A 9 3.14 14.28 10.49
N TRP A 10 3.53 13.30 9.68
CA TRP A 10 3.05 11.93 9.86
C TRP A 10 3.80 11.14 10.94
N GLU A 11 5.03 11.48 11.23
CA GLU A 11 5.75 10.98 12.41
C GLU A 11 5.03 11.32 13.73
N ARG A 12 4.31 12.44 13.80
CA ARG A 12 3.58 12.91 14.98
C ARG A 12 2.10 12.55 14.96
N SER A 13 1.59 12.06 13.84
CA SER A 13 0.16 11.81 13.71
C SER A 13 -0.27 10.60 14.56
N ALA A 14 -1.24 10.83 15.46
CA ALA A 14 -1.88 9.83 16.30
C ALA A 14 -3.38 9.87 16.02
N GLY A 15 -3.83 9.23 14.97
CA GLY A 15 -5.24 9.21 14.60
C GLY A 15 -5.79 7.80 14.33
N SER A 16 -7.08 7.70 13.97
CA SER A 16 -7.69 6.43 13.58
C SER A 16 -7.24 5.99 12.18
N GLU A 17 -7.04 4.71 12.00
CA GLU A 17 -6.59 4.08 10.76
C GLU A 17 -7.37 4.55 9.52
N GLN A 18 -8.69 4.49 9.57
CA GLN A 18 -9.57 4.81 8.43
C GLN A 18 -9.60 6.28 8.03
N GLY A 19 -9.51 7.20 9.01
CA GLY A 19 -9.54 8.65 8.72
C GLY A 19 -8.22 9.19 8.18
N ASN A 20 -7.11 8.51 8.46
CA ASN A 20 -5.76 9.00 8.16
C ASN A 20 -5.17 8.39 6.88
N SER A 21 -5.52 7.14 6.52
CA SER A 21 -4.87 6.48 5.38
C SER A 21 -5.11 7.19 4.05
N GLN A 22 -6.34 7.61 3.75
CA GLN A 22 -6.62 8.31 2.50
C GLN A 22 -5.96 9.69 2.45
N THR A 23 -5.96 10.43 3.58
CA THR A 23 -5.26 11.72 3.67
C THR A 23 -3.75 11.52 3.51
N TYR A 24 -3.18 10.54 4.20
CA TYR A 24 -1.76 10.19 4.11
C TYR A 24 -1.34 9.86 2.67
N LEU A 25 -2.06 8.96 2.03
CA LEU A 25 -1.77 8.54 0.65
C LEU A 25 -2.03 9.65 -0.37
N GLY A 26 -3.03 10.50 -0.14
CA GLY A 26 -3.28 11.68 -0.97
C GLY A 26 -2.16 12.72 -0.87
N GLU A 27 -1.60 12.94 0.31
CA GLU A 27 -0.43 13.82 0.53
C GLU A 27 0.87 13.18 0.02
N LEU A 28 1.01 11.85 0.14
CA LEU A 28 2.13 11.14 -0.49
C LEU A 28 2.14 11.35 -2.01
N CYS A 29 0.98 11.34 -2.67
CA CYS A 29 0.90 11.64 -4.11
C CYS A 29 1.42 13.04 -4.44
N GLU A 30 1.20 14.04 -3.57
CA GLU A 30 1.78 15.38 -3.75
C GLU A 30 3.31 15.37 -3.65
N VAL A 31 3.86 14.64 -2.66
CA VAL A 31 5.30 14.50 -2.48
C VAL A 31 5.96 13.74 -3.63
N LEU A 32 5.30 12.70 -4.12
CA LEU A 32 5.74 11.94 -5.29
C LEU A 32 5.55 12.70 -6.62
N GLU A 33 4.81 13.82 -6.60
CA GLU A 33 4.43 14.58 -7.81
C GLU A 33 3.66 13.74 -8.83
N VAL A 34 2.74 12.89 -8.34
CA VAL A 34 1.92 11.99 -9.16
C VAL A 34 0.43 12.34 -9.07
N GLU A 35 -0.36 11.83 -10.02
CA GLU A 35 -1.82 11.98 -9.99
C GLU A 35 -2.41 11.40 -8.70
N LYS A 36 -3.42 12.08 -8.13
CA LYS A 36 -4.18 11.57 -6.99
C LYS A 36 -5.28 10.60 -7.43
N PRO A 37 -5.66 9.65 -6.56
CA PRO A 37 -6.81 8.78 -6.81
C PRO A 37 -8.09 9.58 -7.02
N ARG A 38 -8.97 9.06 -7.87
CA ARG A 38 -10.31 9.61 -8.09
C ARG A 38 -11.32 8.95 -7.14
N PRO A 39 -12.46 9.57 -6.89
CA PRO A 39 -13.57 8.89 -6.24
C PRO A 39 -13.98 7.64 -7.04
N THR A 40 -14.29 6.54 -6.33
CA THR A 40 -14.81 5.32 -6.97
C THR A 40 -16.17 5.60 -7.61
N THR A 41 -16.40 5.01 -8.78
CA THR A 41 -17.69 5.04 -9.47
C THR A 41 -18.52 3.80 -9.18
N GLY A 42 -17.92 2.78 -8.56
CA GLY A 42 -18.50 1.45 -8.38
C GLY A 42 -18.46 0.57 -9.63
N ASP A 43 -17.97 1.09 -10.76
CA ASP A 43 -17.77 0.33 -12.01
C ASP A 43 -16.29 -0.08 -12.13
N PRO A 44 -15.97 -1.38 -12.00
CA PRO A 44 -14.58 -1.87 -12.07
C PRO A 44 -13.84 -1.51 -13.37
N ALA A 45 -14.55 -1.35 -14.48
CA ALA A 45 -13.93 -0.99 -15.76
C ALA A 45 -13.46 0.47 -15.78
N ARG A 46 -14.16 1.35 -15.06
CA ARG A 46 -13.89 2.79 -14.97
C ARG A 46 -12.97 3.14 -13.82
N ASP A 47 -12.96 2.34 -12.76
CA ASP A 47 -12.20 2.56 -11.53
C ASP A 47 -10.74 2.10 -11.69
N ALA A 48 -9.97 2.83 -12.54
CA ALA A 48 -8.58 2.51 -12.82
C ALA A 48 -7.61 3.00 -11.72
N TYR A 49 -7.95 4.09 -11.00
CA TYR A 49 -7.14 4.61 -9.90
C TYR A 49 -8.05 5.23 -8.85
N VAL A 50 -8.35 4.46 -7.80
CA VAL A 50 -9.36 4.81 -6.80
C VAL A 50 -9.03 4.29 -5.41
N PHE A 51 -9.52 4.99 -4.39
CA PHE A 51 -9.62 4.44 -3.03
C PHE A 51 -10.82 3.49 -2.90
N GLU A 52 -10.76 2.59 -1.93
CA GLU A 52 -11.86 1.74 -1.50
C GLU A 52 -12.50 0.91 -2.65
N ARG A 53 -11.66 0.38 -3.56
CA ARG A 53 -12.15 -0.43 -4.66
C ARG A 53 -12.79 -1.71 -4.14
N GLY A 54 -14.09 -1.89 -4.39
CA GLY A 54 -14.82 -3.10 -4.04
C GLY A 54 -14.34 -4.33 -4.80
N VAL A 55 -14.24 -5.47 -4.12
CA VAL A 55 -13.92 -6.79 -4.70
C VAL A 55 -14.76 -7.88 -4.03
N ASP A 56 -15.24 -8.83 -4.83
CA ASP A 56 -15.84 -10.07 -4.35
C ASP A 56 -14.77 -11.17 -4.40
N TYR A 57 -14.39 -11.71 -3.26
CA TYR A 57 -13.35 -12.73 -3.15
C TYR A 57 -13.83 -13.98 -2.41
N LEU A 58 -13.10 -15.08 -2.54
CA LEU A 58 -13.34 -16.29 -1.76
C LEU A 58 -12.49 -16.25 -0.49
N ASP A 59 -13.03 -16.77 0.62
CA ASP A 59 -12.26 -16.94 1.85
C ASP A 59 -11.14 -17.97 1.68
N ASP A 60 -10.29 -18.13 2.70
CA ASP A 60 -9.11 -18.99 2.66
C ASP A 60 -9.41 -20.45 2.30
N ASP A 61 -10.62 -20.91 2.66
CA ASP A 61 -11.08 -22.27 2.36
C ASP A 61 -11.72 -22.39 0.96
N GLY A 62 -11.87 -21.26 0.24
CA GLY A 62 -12.55 -21.21 -1.06
C GLY A 62 -14.05 -21.50 -1.01
N ALA A 63 -14.62 -21.56 0.18
CA ALA A 63 -15.98 -22.04 0.40
C ALA A 63 -17.04 -20.92 0.44
N ARG A 64 -16.65 -19.69 0.80
CA ARG A 64 -17.59 -18.59 0.98
C ARG A 64 -17.17 -17.37 0.19
N ARG A 65 -18.11 -16.81 -0.57
CA ARG A 65 -17.96 -15.48 -1.15
C ARG A 65 -17.98 -14.43 -0.05
N ARG A 66 -17.00 -13.53 -0.10
CA ARG A 66 -16.88 -12.38 0.78
C ARG A 66 -16.74 -11.12 -0.07
N TRP A 67 -17.21 -10.03 0.48
CA TRP A 67 -16.99 -8.72 -0.09
C TRP A 67 -15.92 -7.98 0.72
N GLY A 68 -15.02 -7.33 0.03
CA GLY A 68 -13.95 -6.54 0.63
C GLY A 68 -13.65 -5.28 -0.17
N ARG A 69 -12.73 -4.50 0.34
CA ARG A 69 -12.26 -3.27 -0.32
C ARG A 69 -10.74 -3.24 -0.32
N ILE A 70 -10.17 -2.90 -1.46
CA ILE A 70 -8.76 -2.57 -1.59
C ILE A 70 -8.61 -1.12 -1.17
N ASP A 71 -7.73 -0.81 -0.21
CA ASP A 71 -7.58 0.54 0.33
C ASP A 71 -7.17 1.55 -0.74
N LEU A 72 -6.20 1.19 -1.61
CA LEU A 72 -5.86 1.95 -2.80
C LEU A 72 -5.51 1.02 -3.95
N TYR A 73 -6.16 1.20 -5.07
CA TYR A 73 -5.92 0.45 -6.31
C TYR A 73 -5.48 1.37 -7.43
N LYS A 74 -4.42 0.98 -8.13
CA LYS A 74 -4.05 1.59 -9.41
C LYS A 74 -3.82 0.49 -10.45
N ARG A 75 -4.65 0.52 -11.51
CA ARG A 75 -4.55 -0.44 -12.63
C ARG A 75 -3.15 -0.40 -13.22
N ASP A 76 -2.63 -1.57 -13.57
CA ASP A 76 -1.30 -1.77 -14.15
C ASP A 76 -0.12 -1.37 -13.24
N CYS A 77 -0.38 -0.87 -12.04
CA CYS A 77 0.65 -0.45 -11.10
C CYS A 77 0.63 -1.30 -9.83
N PHE A 78 -0.40 -1.16 -8.99
CA PHE A 78 -0.39 -1.82 -7.68
C PHE A 78 -1.77 -2.04 -7.05
N VAL A 79 -1.78 -2.93 -6.07
CA VAL A 79 -2.74 -3.00 -4.96
C VAL A 79 -2.02 -2.55 -3.70
N LEU A 80 -2.61 -1.63 -2.93
CA LEU A 80 -2.07 -1.20 -1.65
C LEU A 80 -3.07 -1.49 -0.54
N GLU A 81 -2.58 -2.13 0.54
CA GLU A 81 -3.26 -2.29 1.81
C GLU A 81 -2.57 -1.46 2.88
N SER A 82 -3.34 -0.68 3.60
CA SER A 82 -2.85 0.17 4.68
C SER A 82 -3.18 -0.43 6.03
N LYS A 83 -2.27 -0.27 6.98
CA LYS A 83 -2.47 -0.56 8.39
C LYS A 83 -1.95 0.61 9.20
N GLN A 84 -2.49 0.80 10.38
CA GLN A 84 -1.95 1.78 11.32
C GLN A 84 -1.64 1.08 12.64
N GLY A 85 -0.36 0.98 12.93
CA GLY A 85 0.09 0.48 14.23
C GLY A 85 -0.37 1.44 15.34
N ARG A 86 -0.91 0.91 16.47
CA ARG A 86 -1.16 1.72 17.66
C ARG A 86 0.17 2.30 18.16
N ARG A 87 0.21 3.59 18.42
CA ARG A 87 1.33 4.22 19.10
C ARG A 87 1.54 3.54 20.45
N ALA A 88 2.74 2.99 20.71
CA ALA A 88 3.11 2.68 22.07
C ALA A 88 3.38 4.00 22.78
N ASP A 89 2.82 4.15 23.97
CA ASP A 89 2.95 5.35 24.83
C ASP A 89 4.31 5.37 25.57
N ASP A 90 5.35 4.79 24.95
CA ASP A 90 6.68 4.54 25.53
C ASP A 90 7.71 5.65 25.20
N GLY A 91 7.27 6.74 24.57
CA GLY A 91 8.13 7.88 24.25
C GLY A 91 9.15 7.65 23.13
N THR A 92 9.16 6.47 22.47
CA THR A 92 10.08 6.18 21.37
C THR A 92 9.66 6.94 20.10
N LEU A 93 10.59 7.69 19.52
CA LEU A 93 10.34 8.46 18.30
C LEU A 93 10.09 7.53 17.11
N PRO A 94 9.17 7.88 16.19
CA PRO A 94 8.77 7.04 15.05
C PRO A 94 9.93 6.61 14.14
N GLY A 95 10.94 7.43 13.95
CA GLY A 95 12.12 7.13 13.13
C GLY A 95 13.10 6.12 13.74
N GLU A 96 13.01 5.85 15.06
CA GLU A 96 13.89 4.93 15.78
C GLU A 96 13.25 3.55 16.03
N ARG A 97 12.02 3.35 15.58
CA ARG A 97 11.27 2.13 15.88
C ARG A 97 11.77 0.95 15.07
N GLN A 98 12.39 0.01 15.77
CA GLN A 98 12.42 -1.38 15.31
C GLN A 98 10.97 -1.87 15.15
N ALA A 99 10.74 -2.77 14.17
CA ALA A 99 9.42 -3.36 13.95
C ALA A 99 8.80 -3.80 15.30
N ARG A 100 7.61 -3.28 15.60
CA ARG A 100 6.92 -3.60 16.87
C ARG A 100 6.67 -5.10 16.97
N PRO A 101 6.82 -5.72 18.14
CA PRO A 101 6.37 -7.08 18.34
C PRO A 101 4.91 -7.22 17.89
N GLY A 102 4.64 -8.13 16.95
CA GLY A 102 3.32 -8.35 16.38
C GLY A 102 2.96 -7.53 15.14
N MET A 103 3.68 -6.44 14.81
CA MET A 103 3.38 -5.66 13.60
C MET A 103 3.71 -6.42 12.32
N ASP A 104 4.81 -7.15 12.29
CA ASP A 104 5.16 -7.98 11.13
C ASP A 104 4.07 -9.02 10.80
N ALA A 105 3.44 -9.62 11.81
CA ALA A 105 2.31 -10.54 11.62
C ALA A 105 1.06 -9.82 11.08
N VAL A 106 0.84 -8.54 11.41
CA VAL A 106 -0.24 -7.72 10.86
C VAL A 106 0.03 -7.41 9.39
N LEU A 107 1.27 -7.01 9.05
CA LEU A 107 1.66 -6.70 7.68
C LEU A 107 1.62 -7.94 6.78
N GLU A 108 2.02 -9.12 7.29
CA GLU A 108 1.90 -10.38 6.54
C GLU A 108 0.45 -10.78 6.28
N ARG A 109 -0.46 -10.56 7.24
CA ARG A 109 -1.90 -10.75 7.00
C ARG A 109 -2.45 -9.79 5.96
N ALA A 110 -2.03 -8.53 5.99
CA ALA A 110 -2.41 -7.54 4.97
C ALA A 110 -1.90 -7.95 3.58
N ARG A 111 -0.68 -8.50 3.50
CA ARG A 111 -0.12 -9.05 2.25
C ARG A 111 -0.96 -10.23 1.74
N ALA A 112 -1.30 -11.18 2.60
CA ALA A 112 -2.16 -12.30 2.23
C ALA A 112 -3.54 -11.82 1.73
N GLN A 113 -4.13 -10.83 2.39
CA GLN A 113 -5.38 -10.19 1.97
C GLN A 113 -5.26 -9.53 0.59
N ALA A 114 -4.18 -8.78 0.34
CA ALA A 114 -3.92 -8.15 -0.96
C ALA A 114 -3.82 -9.21 -2.09
N LYS A 115 -3.16 -10.34 -1.83
CA LYS A 115 -3.09 -11.47 -2.79
C LYS A 115 -4.47 -12.05 -3.11
N GLN A 116 -5.34 -12.22 -2.10
CA GLN A 116 -6.72 -12.68 -2.31
C GLN A 116 -7.51 -11.69 -3.17
N TYR A 117 -7.36 -10.39 -2.92
CA TYR A 117 -8.01 -9.35 -3.71
C TYR A 117 -7.52 -9.34 -5.16
N ILE A 118 -6.22 -9.48 -5.39
CA ILE A 118 -5.66 -9.58 -6.76
C ILE A 118 -6.22 -10.81 -7.48
N ALA A 119 -6.33 -11.95 -6.81
CA ALA A 119 -6.92 -13.16 -7.40
C ALA A 119 -8.39 -12.99 -7.81
N ALA A 120 -9.09 -12.06 -7.16
CA ALA A 120 -10.49 -11.74 -7.41
C ALA A 120 -10.71 -10.62 -8.44
N LEU A 121 -9.65 -9.92 -8.88
CA LEU A 121 -9.77 -8.89 -9.90
C LEU A 121 -10.17 -9.51 -11.25
N ASP A 122 -11.06 -8.81 -11.97
CA ASP A 122 -11.51 -9.24 -13.29
C ASP A 122 -10.40 -9.09 -14.34
N ARG A 123 -9.86 -10.22 -14.74
CA ARG A 123 -8.77 -10.31 -15.72
C ARG A 123 -9.19 -9.93 -17.14
N SER A 124 -10.49 -9.83 -17.41
CA SER A 124 -10.97 -9.31 -18.70
C SER A 124 -10.82 -7.81 -18.82
N ILE A 125 -10.71 -7.10 -17.67
CA ILE A 125 -10.50 -5.65 -17.61
C ILE A 125 -9.01 -5.30 -17.66
N ALA A 126 -8.18 -6.00 -16.88
CA ALA A 126 -6.74 -5.79 -16.84
C ALA A 126 -6.02 -7.03 -16.25
N PRO A 127 -4.77 -7.28 -16.62
CA PRO A 127 -3.96 -8.27 -15.93
C PRO A 127 -3.70 -7.86 -14.47
N PRO A 128 -3.32 -8.80 -13.59
CA PRO A 128 -2.92 -8.48 -12.22
C PRO A 128 -1.86 -7.38 -12.17
N PRO A 129 -1.95 -6.41 -11.25
CA PRO A 129 -0.95 -5.36 -11.13
C PRO A 129 0.39 -5.95 -10.67
N PRO A 130 1.54 -5.40 -11.13
CA PRO A 130 2.85 -5.95 -10.81
C PRO A 130 3.26 -5.79 -9.36
N PHE A 131 2.66 -4.84 -8.60
CA PHE A 131 3.06 -4.60 -7.21
C PHE A 131 1.94 -4.84 -6.19
N ILE A 132 2.36 -5.33 -5.02
CA ILE A 132 1.65 -5.19 -3.75
C ILE A 132 2.45 -4.24 -2.87
N ILE A 133 1.78 -3.24 -2.31
CA ILE A 133 2.34 -2.32 -1.32
C ILE A 133 1.60 -2.54 -0.01
N ILE A 134 2.33 -2.81 1.07
CA ILE A 134 1.78 -2.85 2.41
C ILE A 134 2.28 -1.62 3.16
N CYS A 135 1.36 -0.74 3.53
CA CYS A 135 1.66 0.54 4.13
C CYS A 135 1.31 0.53 5.63
N ASP A 136 2.30 0.66 6.52
CA ASP A 136 2.07 1.07 7.90
C ASP A 136 2.05 2.61 7.93
N VAL A 137 0.86 3.19 8.05
CA VAL A 137 0.63 4.64 7.93
C VAL A 137 1.51 5.43 8.90
N GLY A 138 2.31 6.33 8.35
CA GLY A 138 3.27 7.13 9.12
C GLY A 138 4.53 6.38 9.58
N ALA A 139 4.78 5.16 9.07
CA ALA A 139 5.92 4.37 9.47
C ALA A 139 6.69 3.74 8.32
N THR A 140 6.07 2.85 7.51
CA THR A 140 6.79 2.08 6.49
C THR A 140 5.94 1.77 5.25
N PHE A 141 6.64 1.47 4.15
CA PHE A 141 6.11 0.84 2.94
C PHE A 141 6.89 -0.45 2.69
N ASP A 142 6.20 -1.59 2.64
CA ASP A 142 6.78 -2.86 2.23
C ASP A 142 6.36 -3.17 0.79
N LEU A 143 7.34 -3.38 -0.10
CA LEU A 143 7.12 -3.61 -1.53
C LEU A 143 7.28 -5.08 -1.87
N TYR A 144 6.35 -5.60 -2.68
CA TYR A 144 6.41 -6.94 -3.25
C TYR A 144 6.05 -6.87 -4.73
N ALA A 145 6.75 -7.63 -5.58
CA ALA A 145 6.55 -7.58 -7.02
C ALA A 145 6.34 -8.95 -7.66
N GLU A 146 5.56 -8.95 -8.75
CA GLU A 146 5.32 -10.07 -9.66
C GLU A 146 5.18 -9.51 -11.09
N PHE A 147 6.28 -9.54 -11.85
CA PHE A 147 6.35 -8.90 -13.17
C PHE A 147 5.80 -9.76 -14.32
N THR A 148 5.52 -11.05 -14.10
CA THR A 148 4.88 -11.88 -15.14
C THR A 148 3.40 -11.54 -15.32
N ARG A 149 2.82 -10.80 -14.37
CA ARG A 149 1.42 -10.35 -14.34
C ARG A 149 0.40 -11.49 -14.44
N THR A 150 0.79 -12.63 -13.89
CA THR A 150 -0.09 -13.81 -13.79
C THR A 150 -0.88 -13.85 -12.48
N GLY A 151 -0.50 -13.00 -11.51
CA GLY A 151 -1.03 -13.01 -10.15
C GLY A 151 -0.47 -14.17 -9.32
N GLY A 152 0.72 -14.64 -9.68
CA GLY A 152 1.44 -15.70 -8.99
C GLY A 152 2.05 -15.26 -7.66
N GLU A 153 3.33 -15.59 -7.43
CA GLU A 153 3.99 -15.26 -6.17
C GLU A 153 4.60 -13.85 -6.22
N TYR A 154 4.12 -12.98 -5.36
CA TYR A 154 4.70 -11.65 -5.13
C TYR A 154 5.87 -11.76 -4.16
N THR A 155 7.07 -11.54 -4.66
CA THR A 155 8.31 -11.63 -3.88
C THR A 155 8.75 -10.26 -3.37
N PRO A 156 9.52 -10.18 -2.25
CA PRO A 156 10.07 -8.91 -1.74
C PRO A 156 10.85 -8.15 -2.82
N TYR A 157 10.60 -6.84 -2.96
CA TYR A 157 11.21 -6.01 -3.98
C TYR A 157 11.91 -4.78 -3.38
N PRO A 158 13.13 -4.42 -3.83
CA PRO A 158 13.94 -5.13 -4.83
C PRO A 158 14.51 -6.46 -4.31
N ASP A 159 14.60 -6.67 -3.01
CA ASP A 159 15.02 -7.89 -2.34
C ASP A 159 14.47 -7.98 -0.90
N ALA A 160 14.75 -9.06 -0.20
CA ALA A 160 14.23 -9.30 1.16
C ALA A 160 14.73 -8.30 2.21
N ARG A 161 15.86 -7.63 1.99
CA ARG A 161 16.45 -6.65 2.90
C ARG A 161 15.98 -5.23 2.60
N ALA A 162 15.83 -4.90 1.32
CA ALA A 162 15.51 -3.56 0.83
C ALA A 162 14.00 -3.34 0.56
N LYS A 163 13.15 -4.37 0.72
CA LYS A 163 11.70 -4.26 0.49
C LYS A 163 11.01 -3.19 1.33
N ARG A 164 11.55 -2.85 2.51
CA ARG A 164 10.96 -1.94 3.47
C ARG A 164 11.58 -0.56 3.38
N ILE A 165 10.81 0.41 2.96
CA ILE A 165 11.15 1.82 2.98
C ILE A 165 10.50 2.43 4.21
N ARG A 166 11.30 3.00 5.14
CA ARG A 166 10.77 3.74 6.29
C ARG A 166 10.35 5.14 5.87
N LEU A 167 9.46 5.76 6.63
CA LEU A 167 9.02 7.11 6.34
C LEU A 167 10.21 8.10 6.23
N GLY A 168 11.18 8.01 7.14
CA GLY A 168 12.39 8.84 7.11
C GLY A 168 13.31 8.59 5.92
N ASP A 169 13.27 7.37 5.36
CA ASP A 169 14.11 6.98 4.21
C ASP A 169 13.61 7.63 2.90
N LEU A 170 12.44 8.26 2.90
CA LEU A 170 11.94 9.04 1.75
C LEU A 170 12.74 10.32 1.48
N ARG A 171 13.64 10.72 2.39
CA ARG A 171 14.63 11.79 2.13
C ARG A 171 15.68 11.38 1.12
N ASP A 172 15.90 10.07 0.97
CA ASP A 172 16.79 9.53 -0.05
C ASP A 172 16.08 9.60 -1.41
N PRO A 173 16.64 10.32 -2.40
CA PRO A 173 16.06 10.44 -3.73
C PRO A 173 15.79 9.10 -4.41
N ASP A 174 16.65 8.10 -4.18
CA ASP A 174 16.49 6.77 -4.80
C ASP A 174 15.23 6.06 -4.30
N ASN A 175 14.90 6.18 -3.01
CA ASN A 175 13.67 5.63 -2.44
C ASN A 175 12.42 6.38 -2.94
N LEU A 176 12.53 7.71 -3.06
CA LEU A 176 11.45 8.54 -3.58
C LEU A 176 11.16 8.23 -5.05
N ASP A 177 12.21 8.09 -5.86
CA ASP A 177 12.10 7.75 -7.28
C ASP A 177 11.61 6.31 -7.49
N LEU A 178 12.00 5.38 -6.61
CA LEU A 178 11.46 4.01 -6.62
C LEU A 178 9.93 4.03 -6.41
N LEU A 179 9.43 4.73 -5.38
CA LEU A 179 7.99 4.83 -5.16
C LEU A 179 7.31 5.56 -6.32
N ARG A 180 7.88 6.64 -6.85
CA ARG A 180 7.34 7.34 -8.02
C ARG A 180 7.21 6.40 -9.22
N THR A 181 8.23 5.57 -9.49
CA THR A 181 8.20 4.55 -10.54
C THR A 181 7.08 3.55 -10.33
N VAL A 182 6.95 2.99 -9.12
CA VAL A 182 5.84 2.08 -8.78
C VAL A 182 4.47 2.73 -9.00
N TRP A 183 4.36 4.04 -8.78
CA TRP A 183 3.11 4.79 -8.98
C TRP A 183 2.81 5.11 -10.43
N THR A 184 3.81 5.25 -11.30
CA THR A 184 3.61 5.77 -12.67
C THR A 184 3.84 4.75 -13.76
N ASP A 185 4.94 4.03 -13.71
CA ASP A 185 5.38 3.08 -14.75
C ASP A 185 6.24 1.97 -14.14
N PRO A 186 5.63 1.01 -13.47
CA PRO A 186 6.33 -0.05 -12.73
C PRO A 186 6.82 -1.21 -13.60
N ALA A 187 6.63 -1.17 -14.93
CA ALA A 187 6.97 -2.26 -15.86
C ALA A 187 8.39 -2.16 -16.40
#